data_9658fcc9f1aa75cb028e00ea46b2f335
#
_entry.id   9658fcc9f1aa75cb028e00ea46b2f335
#
_cell.length_a   1.000
_cell.length_b   1.000
_cell.length_c   1.000
_cell.angle_alpha   90.00
_cell.angle_beta   90.00
_cell.angle_gamma   90.00
#
_symmetry.space_group_name_H-M   'P 1'
#
loop_
_entity.id
_entity.type
_entity.pdbx_description
1 polymer ?
#
loop_
_entity_poly.entity_id
_entity_poly.type
_entity_poly.pdbx_seq_one_letter_code
_entity_poly.pdbx_strand_id
1 'polypeptide(L)'
;MGTFVIHSHFRLHEWVAEEKGYYAAEGLVDYVLKKNDLGAGVNDPANITPEGKKFGAYESYEAERDASVSCACHWTVNMAAAADHGTLWGECYSVCPGAIVVPPESPVMRPEDLADVEVAVGYHSGSHYATVQGLEPFMPRDRIKLKFGGVPDERVDAAVDREVAATNVFGLQYYVLEQLGFRKIVDTSFMMTANIAKDADLDDVRRYFQALRRAQADIDFMHQKYVHHYLKELPARYHSLVDVRRFGPGERIVFEPYTRAIYDMTQDWVKERGFFENDKVGHAPYDRAVVSLATA
;
A
#
# COMPACT_ATOMS: atom_id res chain seq x y z
N MET A 1 16.09 -7.61 23.93
CA MET A 1 15.04 -7.28 22.93
C MET A 1 15.52 -6.03 22.22
N GLY A 2 15.42 -5.97 20.91
CA GLY A 2 15.73 -4.77 20.15
C GLY A 2 14.52 -3.83 20.13
N THR A 3 14.73 -2.56 19.74
CA THR A 3 13.66 -1.58 19.54
C THR A 3 12.70 -2.05 18.45
N PHE A 4 11.39 -2.01 18.68
CA PHE A 4 10.38 -2.39 17.70
C PHE A 4 10.22 -1.29 16.65
N VAL A 5 10.56 -1.57 15.40
CA VAL A 5 10.57 -0.60 14.30
C VAL A 5 9.27 -0.70 13.50
N ILE A 6 8.50 0.38 13.50
CA ILE A 6 7.23 0.49 12.77
C ILE A 6 7.44 1.38 11.54
N HIS A 7 7.19 0.84 10.35
CA HIS A 7 7.03 1.68 9.16
C HIS A 7 5.55 2.01 8.96
N SER A 8 5.18 3.26 9.20
CA SER A 8 3.83 3.77 8.95
C SER A 8 3.49 3.68 7.46
N HIS A 9 2.19 3.56 7.14
CA HIS A 9 1.73 3.43 5.76
C HIS A 9 0.73 4.52 5.40
N PHE A 10 1.16 5.76 5.16
CA PHE A 10 0.32 6.89 4.70
C PHE A 10 -1.12 6.90 5.25
N ARG A 11 -1.32 6.44 6.49
CA ARG A 11 -2.63 6.27 7.14
C ARG A 11 -2.64 6.89 8.53
N LEU A 12 -3.82 7.07 9.09
CA LEU A 12 -3.99 7.75 10.37
C LEU A 12 -3.62 6.89 11.58
N HIS A 13 -3.68 5.57 11.46
CA HIS A 13 -3.69 4.63 12.58
C HIS A 13 -2.48 4.75 13.50
N GLU A 14 -1.29 4.74 12.93
CA GLU A 14 -0.04 4.81 13.68
C GLU A 14 0.07 6.15 14.41
N TRP A 15 -0.29 7.23 13.75
CA TRP A 15 -0.27 8.57 14.33
C TRP A 15 -1.31 8.75 15.43
N VAL A 16 -2.50 8.19 15.27
CA VAL A 16 -3.56 8.21 16.29
C VAL A 16 -3.16 7.35 17.48
N ALA A 17 -2.62 6.15 17.25
CA ALA A 17 -2.16 5.29 18.32
C ALA A 17 -1.05 5.95 19.16
N GLU A 18 -0.14 6.68 18.52
CA GLU A 18 0.91 7.45 19.21
C GLU A 18 0.34 8.64 19.97
N GLU A 19 -0.48 9.48 19.33
CA GLU A 19 -1.12 10.66 19.97
C GLU A 19 -1.92 10.27 21.21
N LYS A 20 -2.61 9.13 21.14
CA LYS A 20 -3.48 8.64 22.21
C LYS A 20 -2.75 7.79 23.26
N GLY A 21 -1.45 7.54 23.07
CA GLY A 21 -0.66 6.72 23.96
C GLY A 21 -1.06 5.24 23.96
N TYR A 22 -1.69 4.74 22.90
CA TYR A 22 -2.20 3.36 22.82
C TYR A 22 -1.08 2.33 22.79
N TYR A 23 0.07 2.63 22.18
CA TYR A 23 1.23 1.73 22.23
C TYR A 23 1.68 1.46 23.65
N ALA A 24 1.89 2.51 24.45
CA ALA A 24 2.28 2.37 25.84
C ALA A 24 1.19 1.68 26.70
N ALA A 25 -0.08 1.96 26.43
CA ALA A 25 -1.21 1.35 27.13
C ALA A 25 -1.31 -0.17 26.86
N GLU A 26 -0.88 -0.65 25.68
CA GLU A 26 -0.79 -2.07 25.35
C GLU A 26 0.57 -2.69 25.74
N GLY A 27 1.47 -1.90 26.34
CA GLY A 27 2.78 -2.37 26.81
C GLY A 27 3.88 -2.35 25.74
N LEU A 28 3.67 -1.75 24.59
CA LEU A 28 4.71 -1.49 23.59
C LEU A 28 5.36 -0.15 23.91
N VAL A 29 6.48 -0.17 24.65
CA VAL A 29 7.15 1.03 25.17
C VAL A 29 8.47 1.35 24.46
N ASP A 30 9.16 0.34 23.93
CA ASP A 30 10.42 0.50 23.19
C ASP A 30 10.14 0.32 21.68
N TYR A 31 9.73 1.41 21.02
CA TYR A 31 9.44 1.42 19.60
C TYR A 31 9.92 2.70 18.91
N VAL A 32 10.08 2.62 17.60
CA VAL A 32 10.33 3.77 16.73
C VAL A 32 9.31 3.76 15.61
N LEU A 33 8.59 4.88 15.46
CA LEU A 33 7.68 5.12 14.35
C LEU A 33 8.42 5.87 13.24
N LYS A 34 8.76 5.16 12.17
CA LYS A 34 9.38 5.72 10.96
C LYS A 34 8.28 6.11 9.97
N LYS A 35 8.48 7.23 9.28
CA LYS A 35 7.71 7.52 8.06
C LYS A 35 7.92 6.40 7.06
N ASN A 36 6.92 6.20 6.20
CA ASN A 36 7.08 5.26 5.09
C ASN A 36 8.10 5.83 4.11
N ASP A 37 9.35 5.50 4.34
CA ASP A 37 10.43 5.71 3.36
C ASP A 37 10.46 4.46 2.47
N LEU A 38 9.90 4.57 1.27
CA LEU A 38 9.94 3.49 0.28
C LEU A 38 11.36 3.28 -0.28
N GLY A 39 12.35 3.87 0.38
CA GLY A 39 13.77 3.74 0.08
C GLY A 39 14.21 4.73 -0.99
N ALA A 40 14.96 5.75 -0.58
CA ALA A 40 15.78 6.51 -1.51
C ALA A 40 16.68 5.53 -2.27
N GLY A 41 16.48 5.38 -3.57
CA GLY A 41 17.22 4.44 -4.43
C GLY A 41 16.44 3.21 -4.91
N VAL A 42 15.39 2.77 -4.23
CA VAL A 42 14.53 1.67 -4.70
C VAL A 42 13.71 2.09 -5.93
N ASN A 43 13.51 3.39 -6.13
CA ASN A 43 12.77 3.96 -7.25
C ASN A 43 13.61 4.93 -8.10
N ASP A 44 14.94 4.83 -8.04
CA ASP A 44 15.79 5.64 -8.92
C ASP A 44 15.53 5.25 -10.39
N PRO A 45 15.02 6.17 -11.22
CA PRO A 45 14.77 5.92 -12.65
C PRO A 45 16.00 5.40 -13.39
N ALA A 46 17.22 5.73 -12.93
CA ALA A 46 18.47 5.25 -13.51
C ALA A 46 18.67 3.73 -13.32
N ASN A 47 18.00 3.12 -12.35
CA ASN A 47 18.06 1.68 -12.09
C ASN A 47 16.92 0.89 -12.75
N ILE A 48 16.03 1.55 -13.48
CA ILE A 48 14.94 0.92 -14.22
C ILE A 48 15.45 0.61 -15.62
N THR A 49 15.72 -0.65 -15.87
CA THR A 49 16.10 -1.10 -17.20
C THR A 49 14.86 -1.53 -18.00
N PRO A 50 14.87 -1.41 -19.34
CA PRO A 50 13.79 -1.91 -20.21
C PRO A 50 13.49 -3.40 -20.00
N GLU A 51 14.47 -4.18 -19.55
CA GLU A 51 14.35 -5.62 -19.27
C GLU A 51 13.66 -5.93 -17.93
N GLY A 52 13.12 -4.91 -17.25
CA GLY A 52 12.19 -5.09 -16.15
C GLY A 52 12.79 -5.27 -14.76
N LYS A 53 13.95 -4.69 -14.48
CA LYS A 53 14.35 -4.48 -13.08
C LYS A 53 13.36 -3.51 -12.43
N LYS A 54 12.51 -4.06 -11.65
CA LYS A 54 11.27 -3.50 -11.13
C LYS A 54 11.52 -3.21 -9.68
N PHE A 55 11.66 -1.94 -9.31
CA PHE A 55 11.81 -1.53 -7.94
C PHE A 55 10.44 -1.12 -7.38
N GLY A 56 9.96 -1.87 -6.41
CA GLY A 56 8.71 -1.62 -5.73
C GLY A 56 8.73 -2.13 -4.31
N ALA A 57 7.55 -2.27 -3.72
CA ALA A 57 7.45 -2.74 -2.35
C ALA A 57 8.00 -4.18 -2.17
N TYR A 58 7.89 -5.04 -3.20
CA TYR A 58 8.41 -6.40 -3.15
C TYR A 58 9.94 -6.41 -3.02
N GLU A 59 10.63 -5.68 -3.89
CA GLU A 59 12.09 -5.62 -3.89
C GLU A 59 12.65 -5.05 -2.59
N SER A 60 11.91 -4.17 -1.92
CA SER A 60 12.30 -3.68 -0.60
C SER A 60 12.21 -4.74 0.49
N TYR A 61 11.30 -5.72 0.37
CA TYR A 61 11.27 -6.89 1.25
C TYR A 61 12.40 -7.87 0.94
N GLU A 62 12.68 -8.11 -0.33
CA GLU A 62 13.80 -8.92 -0.80
C GLU A 62 15.15 -8.37 -0.30
N ALA A 63 15.27 -7.04 -0.18
CA ALA A 63 16.45 -6.34 0.34
C ALA A 63 16.47 -6.20 1.88
N GLU A 64 15.66 -6.98 2.60
CA GLU A 64 15.59 -6.97 4.09
C GLU A 64 15.26 -5.58 4.64
N ARG A 65 14.02 -5.12 4.45
CA ARG A 65 13.55 -3.84 4.98
C ARG A 65 13.80 -3.74 6.49
N ASP A 66 14.50 -2.69 6.94
CA ASP A 66 14.75 -2.38 8.36
C ASP A 66 13.45 -1.95 9.07
N ALA A 67 12.59 -2.93 9.36
CA ALA A 67 11.33 -2.74 10.07
C ALA A 67 10.87 -4.05 10.71
N SER A 68 10.42 -3.99 11.97
CA SER A 68 9.76 -5.12 12.63
C SER A 68 8.38 -5.40 12.02
N VAL A 69 7.67 -4.33 11.64
CA VAL A 69 6.39 -4.38 10.94
C VAL A 69 6.32 -3.30 9.87
N SER A 70 5.83 -3.68 8.69
CA SER A 70 5.54 -2.73 7.60
C SER A 70 4.36 -3.22 6.77
N CYS A 71 3.62 -2.30 6.15
CA CYS A 71 2.46 -2.63 5.35
C CYS A 71 2.74 -2.42 3.86
N ALA A 72 2.12 -3.26 3.04
CA ALA A 72 2.01 -3.08 1.60
C ALA A 72 0.72 -3.73 1.09
N CYS A 73 0.44 -3.62 -0.21
CA CYS A 73 -0.69 -4.32 -0.80
C CYS A 73 -0.58 -5.84 -0.56
N HIS A 74 -1.72 -6.49 -0.43
CA HIS A 74 -1.76 -7.91 -0.09
C HIS A 74 -1.02 -8.80 -1.12
N TRP A 75 -1.03 -8.45 -2.39
CA TRP A 75 -0.26 -9.18 -3.43
C TRP A 75 1.24 -9.18 -3.11
N THR A 76 1.80 -8.01 -2.83
CA THR A 76 3.23 -7.87 -2.52
C THR A 76 3.62 -8.62 -1.25
N VAL A 77 2.87 -8.45 -0.15
CA VAL A 77 3.19 -9.12 1.12
C VAL A 77 3.00 -10.63 1.01
N ASN A 78 1.95 -11.07 0.30
CA ASN A 78 1.68 -12.47 0.06
C ASN A 78 2.84 -13.13 -0.71
N MET A 79 3.32 -12.49 -1.79
CA MET A 79 4.44 -13.00 -2.58
C MET A 79 5.76 -12.96 -1.79
N ALA A 80 6.00 -11.89 -1.01
CA ALA A 80 7.19 -11.78 -0.16
C ALA A 80 7.21 -12.89 0.91
N ALA A 81 6.09 -13.13 1.58
CA ALA A 81 5.97 -14.20 2.57
C ALA A 81 6.14 -15.60 1.95
N ALA A 82 5.58 -15.81 0.75
CA ALA A 82 5.77 -17.05 0.00
C ALA A 82 7.22 -17.31 -0.42
N ALA A 83 7.99 -16.23 -0.63
CA ALA A 83 9.42 -16.27 -0.97
C ALA A 83 10.35 -16.20 0.26
N ASP A 84 9.78 -16.29 1.47
CA ASP A 84 10.52 -16.23 2.73
C ASP A 84 11.20 -14.87 3.01
N HIS A 85 10.60 -13.76 2.54
CA HIS A 85 11.00 -12.39 2.86
C HIS A 85 10.13 -11.78 3.98
N GLY A 86 10.15 -12.37 5.17
CA GLY A 86 9.27 -12.09 6.28
C GLY A 86 8.04 -13.01 6.31
N THR A 87 7.05 -12.68 7.14
CA THR A 87 5.78 -13.41 7.26
C THR A 87 4.61 -12.45 7.16
N LEU A 88 3.49 -12.92 6.63
CA LEU A 88 2.25 -12.16 6.57
C LEU A 88 1.51 -12.25 7.91
N TRP A 89 1.09 -11.11 8.47
CA TRP A 89 0.23 -11.11 9.65
C TRP A 89 -1.19 -11.52 9.30
N GLY A 90 -1.65 -12.63 9.85
CA GLY A 90 -2.91 -13.28 9.48
C GLY A 90 -4.15 -12.84 10.25
N GLU A 91 -4.02 -11.99 11.30
CA GLU A 91 -5.13 -11.64 12.20
C GLU A 91 -5.96 -10.43 11.72
N CYS A 92 -5.48 -9.71 10.71
CA CYS A 92 -6.19 -8.60 10.11
C CYS A 92 -5.66 -8.27 8.72
N TYR A 93 -6.47 -7.52 8.00
CA TYR A 93 -6.09 -6.85 6.77
C TYR A 93 -6.66 -5.43 6.79
N SER A 94 -6.33 -4.61 5.82
CA SER A 94 -7.00 -3.32 5.67
C SER A 94 -7.47 -3.11 4.23
N VAL A 95 -8.38 -2.18 4.04
CA VAL A 95 -8.87 -1.75 2.74
C VAL A 95 -8.39 -0.32 2.51
N CYS A 96 -7.60 -0.15 1.46
CA CYS A 96 -7.07 1.15 1.06
C CYS A 96 -7.88 1.70 -0.11
N PRO A 97 -8.47 2.90 0.00
CA PRO A 97 -9.15 3.53 -1.12
C PRO A 97 -8.13 3.89 -2.20
N GLY A 98 -8.44 3.56 -3.44
CA GLY A 98 -7.58 3.84 -4.59
C GLY A 98 -8.38 4.04 -5.86
N ALA A 99 -7.78 4.72 -6.83
CA ALA A 99 -8.42 4.99 -8.10
C ALA A 99 -7.42 5.17 -9.23
N ILE A 100 -7.84 4.79 -10.45
CA ILE A 100 -7.25 5.34 -11.65
C ILE A 100 -7.92 6.69 -11.90
N VAL A 101 -7.10 7.73 -11.94
CA VAL A 101 -7.56 9.10 -12.13
C VAL A 101 -6.92 9.74 -13.37
N VAL A 102 -7.63 10.70 -13.94
CA VAL A 102 -7.18 11.49 -15.09
C VAL A 102 -7.36 12.98 -14.80
N PRO A 103 -6.60 13.86 -15.45
CA PRO A 103 -6.79 15.31 -15.35
C PRO A 103 -8.22 15.73 -15.69
N PRO A 104 -8.71 16.87 -15.13
CA PRO A 104 -10.09 17.33 -15.38
C PRO A 104 -10.39 17.57 -16.87
N GLU A 105 -9.41 17.98 -17.66
CA GLU A 105 -9.51 18.23 -19.10
C GLU A 105 -9.34 16.98 -19.98
N SER A 106 -9.04 15.82 -19.40
CA SER A 106 -8.83 14.58 -20.16
C SER A 106 -10.08 14.18 -20.96
N PRO A 107 -9.94 13.66 -22.20
CA PRO A 107 -11.05 13.13 -22.98
C PRO A 107 -11.55 11.77 -22.45
N VAL A 108 -10.80 11.09 -21.57
CA VAL A 108 -11.18 9.80 -20.97
C VAL A 108 -12.36 10.00 -20.02
N MET A 109 -13.49 9.33 -20.30
CA MET A 109 -14.72 9.47 -19.53
C MET A 109 -15.16 8.18 -18.84
N ARG A 110 -14.71 7.04 -19.32
CA ARG A 110 -15.09 5.71 -18.85
C ARG A 110 -13.89 4.75 -18.94
N PRO A 111 -13.94 3.58 -18.26
CA PRO A 111 -12.81 2.64 -18.21
C PRO A 111 -12.32 2.19 -19.59
N GLU A 112 -13.22 1.96 -20.54
CA GLU A 112 -12.89 1.51 -21.89
C GLU A 112 -12.04 2.51 -22.68
N ASP A 113 -12.15 3.80 -22.35
CA ASP A 113 -11.37 4.87 -22.98
C ASP A 113 -9.87 4.82 -22.56
N LEU A 114 -9.53 4.03 -21.53
CA LEU A 114 -8.15 3.78 -21.09
C LEU A 114 -7.43 2.71 -21.91
N ALA A 115 -8.10 2.07 -22.86
CA ALA A 115 -7.47 1.09 -23.73
C ALA A 115 -6.32 1.74 -24.54
N ASP A 116 -5.12 1.17 -24.42
CA ASP A 116 -3.84 1.66 -25.00
C ASP A 116 -3.36 3.01 -24.44
N VAL A 117 -4.00 3.55 -23.39
CA VAL A 117 -3.51 4.71 -22.64
C VAL A 117 -2.57 4.23 -21.54
N GLU A 118 -1.38 4.81 -21.47
CA GLU A 118 -0.42 4.52 -20.41
C GLU A 118 -0.93 5.03 -19.05
N VAL A 119 -1.08 4.12 -18.09
CA VAL A 119 -1.42 4.44 -16.69
C VAL A 119 -0.14 4.39 -15.86
N ALA A 120 0.20 5.50 -15.23
CA ALA A 120 1.37 5.58 -14.34
C ALA A 120 1.15 4.79 -13.05
N VAL A 121 2.06 3.87 -12.74
CA VAL A 121 2.04 2.97 -11.57
C VAL A 121 3.44 2.82 -10.96
N GLY A 122 3.52 2.39 -9.72
CA GLY A 122 4.76 1.82 -9.17
C GLY A 122 4.76 0.32 -9.42
N TYR A 123 5.80 -0.22 -10.06
CA TYR A 123 5.86 -1.66 -10.34
C TYR A 123 5.92 -2.49 -9.05
N HIS A 124 5.39 -3.71 -9.09
CA HIS A 124 5.29 -4.66 -7.97
C HIS A 124 4.72 -4.04 -6.68
N SER A 125 3.77 -3.12 -6.85
CA SER A 125 3.07 -2.40 -5.77
C SER A 125 1.57 -2.44 -5.97
N GLY A 126 0.82 -1.94 -4.99
CA GLY A 126 -0.64 -1.87 -5.05
C GLY A 126 -1.18 -1.21 -6.31
N SER A 127 -0.57 -0.11 -6.75
CA SER A 127 -1.00 0.58 -7.97
C SER A 127 -0.82 -0.25 -9.24
N HIS A 128 0.21 -1.09 -9.32
CA HIS A 128 0.41 -1.99 -10.45
C HIS A 128 -0.72 -3.03 -10.53
N TYR A 129 -0.86 -3.80 -9.47
CA TYR A 129 -1.81 -4.92 -9.45
C TYR A 129 -3.26 -4.43 -9.51
N ALA A 130 -3.60 -3.39 -8.75
CA ALA A 130 -4.95 -2.82 -8.74
C ALA A 130 -5.32 -2.20 -10.10
N THR A 131 -4.36 -1.64 -10.85
CA THR A 131 -4.63 -1.17 -12.22
C THR A 131 -4.99 -2.32 -13.14
N VAL A 132 -4.21 -3.41 -13.14
CA VAL A 132 -4.49 -4.57 -13.97
C VAL A 132 -5.83 -5.19 -13.59
N GLN A 133 -6.05 -5.48 -12.31
CA GLN A 133 -7.29 -6.06 -11.80
C GLN A 133 -8.52 -5.19 -12.11
N GLY A 134 -8.38 -3.87 -11.96
CA GLY A 134 -9.47 -2.92 -12.17
C GLY A 134 -9.84 -2.72 -13.64
N LEU A 135 -8.90 -2.93 -14.58
CA LEU A 135 -9.14 -2.74 -16.01
C LEU A 135 -9.48 -4.04 -16.77
N GLU A 136 -9.08 -5.22 -16.27
CA GLU A 136 -9.39 -6.51 -16.92
C GLU A 136 -10.90 -6.74 -17.19
N PRO A 137 -11.87 -6.25 -16.38
CA PRO A 137 -13.29 -6.36 -16.70
C PRO A 137 -13.74 -5.54 -17.91
N PHE A 138 -12.97 -4.53 -18.32
CA PHE A 138 -13.36 -3.57 -19.36
C PHE A 138 -12.58 -3.74 -20.66
N MET A 139 -11.42 -4.41 -20.64
CA MET A 139 -10.59 -4.55 -21.82
C MET A 139 -9.66 -5.78 -21.73
N PRO A 140 -9.21 -6.32 -22.88
CA PRO A 140 -8.17 -7.35 -22.92
C PRO A 140 -6.85 -6.86 -22.32
N ARG A 141 -6.10 -7.76 -21.69
CA ARG A 141 -4.82 -7.45 -21.00
C ARG A 141 -3.77 -6.79 -21.88
N ASP A 142 -3.68 -7.18 -23.13
CA ASP A 142 -2.74 -6.61 -24.09
C ASP A 142 -3.00 -5.14 -24.42
N ARG A 143 -4.20 -4.64 -24.11
CA ARG A 143 -4.58 -3.22 -24.22
C ARG A 143 -4.38 -2.43 -22.93
N ILE A 144 -4.07 -3.08 -21.81
CA ILE A 144 -3.70 -2.41 -20.55
C ILE A 144 -2.24 -1.99 -20.65
N LYS A 145 -1.99 -0.68 -20.74
CA LYS A 145 -0.63 -0.13 -20.85
C LYS A 145 -0.22 0.51 -19.54
N LEU A 146 0.94 0.13 -19.04
CA LEU A 146 1.49 0.63 -17.79
C LEU A 146 2.79 1.38 -18.07
N LYS A 147 2.95 2.50 -17.36
CA LYS A 147 4.18 3.29 -17.32
C LYS A 147 4.70 3.34 -15.89
N PHE A 148 6.00 3.15 -15.69
CA PHE A 148 6.57 3.41 -14.39
C PHE A 148 6.47 4.89 -14.06
N GLY A 149 5.85 5.22 -12.93
CA GLY A 149 5.61 6.58 -12.46
C GLY A 149 6.24 6.87 -11.09
N GLY A 150 7.14 6.01 -10.63
CA GLY A 150 7.85 6.20 -9.35
C GLY A 150 7.02 5.88 -8.11
N VAL A 151 7.43 6.46 -6.98
CA VAL A 151 6.73 6.37 -5.69
C VAL A 151 5.38 7.13 -5.71
N PRO A 152 4.50 6.92 -4.72
CA PRO A 152 3.16 7.54 -4.74
C PRO A 152 3.16 9.06 -4.95
N ASP A 153 4.06 9.80 -4.30
CA ASP A 153 4.12 11.26 -4.42
C ASP A 153 4.63 11.71 -5.78
N GLU A 154 5.61 11.01 -6.36
CA GLU A 154 6.10 11.29 -7.73
C GLU A 154 5.00 11.10 -8.77
N ARG A 155 4.10 10.12 -8.57
CA ARG A 155 2.94 9.95 -9.46
C ARG A 155 1.93 11.08 -9.34
N VAL A 156 1.76 11.65 -8.14
CA VAL A 156 0.94 12.86 -7.95
C VAL A 156 1.58 14.03 -8.69
N ASP A 157 2.89 14.24 -8.54
CA ASP A 157 3.63 15.30 -9.22
C ASP A 157 3.50 15.17 -10.72
N ALA A 158 3.80 14.00 -11.29
CA ALA A 158 3.69 13.73 -12.72
C ALA A 158 2.28 13.97 -13.28
N ALA A 159 1.24 13.64 -12.50
CA ALA A 159 -0.14 13.89 -12.89
C ALA A 159 -0.48 15.40 -12.86
N VAL A 160 -0.08 16.10 -11.79
CA VAL A 160 -0.28 17.56 -11.65
C VAL A 160 0.46 18.33 -12.73
N ASP A 161 1.69 17.91 -13.07
CA ASP A 161 2.54 18.54 -14.10
C ASP A 161 2.17 18.08 -15.51
N ARG A 162 1.14 17.23 -15.69
CA ARG A 162 0.66 16.73 -17.00
C ARG A 162 1.67 15.88 -17.76
N GLU A 163 2.57 15.22 -17.05
CA GLU A 163 3.57 14.30 -17.62
C GLU A 163 2.99 12.93 -17.96
N VAL A 164 1.81 12.62 -17.38
CA VAL A 164 1.09 11.35 -17.56
C VAL A 164 -0.38 11.61 -17.85
N ALA A 165 -0.95 10.81 -18.77
CA ALA A 165 -2.36 10.92 -19.15
C ALA A 165 -3.32 10.36 -18.07
N ALA A 166 -2.88 9.33 -17.35
CA ALA A 166 -3.61 8.69 -16.26
C ALA A 166 -2.63 8.16 -15.21
N THR A 167 -3.07 8.07 -13.97
CA THR A 167 -2.27 7.47 -12.89
C THR A 167 -3.15 6.69 -11.93
N ASN A 168 -2.59 5.65 -11.32
CA ASN A 168 -3.23 4.97 -10.19
C ASN A 168 -2.62 5.46 -8.88
N VAL A 169 -3.46 6.02 -8.03
CA VAL A 169 -3.11 6.54 -6.70
C VAL A 169 -4.05 5.98 -5.64
N PHE A 170 -3.60 6.01 -4.39
CA PHE A 170 -4.36 5.47 -3.27
C PHE A 170 -4.14 6.30 -1.99
N GLY A 171 -5.03 6.12 -1.00
CA GLY A 171 -4.93 6.78 0.30
C GLY A 171 -4.84 8.31 0.19
N LEU A 172 -3.82 8.87 0.84
CA LEU A 172 -3.55 10.31 0.86
C LEU A 172 -3.44 10.92 -0.54
N GLN A 173 -2.70 10.26 -1.44
CA GLN A 173 -2.43 10.74 -2.79
C GLN A 173 -3.71 10.82 -3.63
N TYR A 174 -4.64 9.89 -3.43
CA TYR A 174 -5.96 9.95 -4.05
C TYR A 174 -6.73 11.20 -3.62
N TYR A 175 -6.77 11.51 -2.30
CA TYR A 175 -7.44 12.71 -1.80
C TYR A 175 -6.82 14.01 -2.32
N VAL A 176 -5.51 14.05 -2.48
CA VAL A 176 -4.83 15.21 -3.08
C VAL A 176 -5.33 15.46 -4.50
N LEU A 177 -5.29 14.44 -5.36
CA LEU A 177 -5.71 14.59 -6.76
C LEU A 177 -7.22 14.85 -6.88
N GLU A 178 -8.04 14.22 -6.02
CA GLU A 178 -9.48 14.50 -5.97
C GLU A 178 -9.77 15.97 -5.68
N GLN A 179 -9.10 16.60 -4.69
CA GLN A 179 -9.28 18.02 -4.39
C GLN A 179 -8.73 18.93 -5.49
N LEU A 180 -7.73 18.49 -6.24
CA LEU A 180 -7.20 19.22 -7.41
C LEU A 180 -8.07 19.04 -8.67
N GLY A 181 -9.23 18.38 -8.55
CA GLY A 181 -10.22 18.25 -9.60
C GLY A 181 -9.97 17.09 -10.57
N PHE A 182 -9.03 16.18 -10.27
CA PHE A 182 -8.86 14.97 -11.05
C PHE A 182 -10.10 14.08 -10.97
N ARG A 183 -10.42 13.43 -12.08
CA ARG A 183 -11.61 12.58 -12.19
C ARG A 183 -11.25 11.10 -11.99
N LYS A 184 -11.97 10.45 -11.10
CA LYS A 184 -11.91 9.00 -10.94
C LYS A 184 -12.58 8.31 -12.13
N ILE A 185 -11.85 7.44 -12.80
CA ILE A 185 -12.35 6.63 -13.92
C ILE A 185 -12.67 5.20 -13.45
N VAL A 186 -11.78 4.61 -12.63
CA VAL A 186 -11.98 3.27 -12.07
C VAL A 186 -11.69 3.33 -10.58
N ASP A 187 -12.57 2.73 -9.78
CA ASP A 187 -12.28 2.43 -8.40
C ASP A 187 -11.30 1.25 -8.34
N THR A 188 -10.16 1.45 -7.75
CA THR A 188 -9.13 0.43 -7.58
C THR A 188 -8.77 0.25 -6.12
N SER A 189 -9.75 0.38 -5.22
CA SER A 189 -9.59 0.05 -3.80
C SER A 189 -9.10 -1.38 -3.64
N PHE A 190 -8.15 -1.61 -2.75
CA PHE A 190 -7.50 -2.91 -2.61
C PHE A 190 -7.15 -3.24 -1.16
N MET A 191 -6.90 -4.51 -0.92
CA MET A 191 -6.48 -5.01 0.39
C MET A 191 -5.00 -4.70 0.65
N MET A 192 -4.72 -4.32 1.89
CA MET A 192 -3.37 -4.19 2.45
C MET A 192 -3.19 -5.22 3.54
N THR A 193 -1.96 -5.68 3.73
CA THR A 193 -1.55 -6.56 4.83
C THR A 193 -0.22 -6.10 5.41
N ALA A 194 0.15 -6.65 6.56
CA ALA A 194 1.43 -6.38 7.17
C ALA A 194 2.42 -7.52 6.91
N ASN A 195 3.64 -7.15 6.56
CA ASN A 195 4.80 -8.02 6.59
C ASN A 195 5.49 -7.87 7.94
N ILE A 196 5.76 -8.98 8.59
CA ILE A 196 6.43 -9.08 9.87
C ILE A 196 7.84 -9.62 9.61
N ALA A 197 8.87 -8.93 10.10
CA ALA A 197 10.23 -9.40 10.02
C ALA A 197 10.39 -10.74 10.78
N LYS A 198 11.29 -11.60 10.30
CA LYS A 198 11.48 -12.95 10.86
C LYS A 198 11.96 -12.94 12.32
N ASP A 199 12.68 -11.90 12.70
CA ASP A 199 13.24 -11.70 14.03
C ASP A 199 12.39 -10.79 14.94
N ALA A 200 11.22 -10.34 14.44
CA ALA A 200 10.32 -9.51 15.22
C ALA A 200 9.70 -10.29 16.39
N ASP A 201 9.65 -9.68 17.57
CA ASP A 201 8.95 -10.23 18.72
C ASP A 201 7.44 -10.24 18.46
N LEU A 202 6.84 -11.42 18.43
CA LEU A 202 5.41 -11.57 18.13
C LEU A 202 4.50 -11.01 19.24
N ASP A 203 4.98 -10.88 20.48
CA ASP A 203 4.23 -10.20 21.54
C ASP A 203 4.16 -8.70 21.27
N ASP A 204 5.25 -8.09 20.79
CA ASP A 204 5.25 -6.68 20.39
C ASP A 204 4.42 -6.45 19.13
N VAL A 205 4.43 -7.38 18.18
CA VAL A 205 3.52 -7.34 17.00
C VAL A 205 2.05 -7.36 17.47
N ARG A 206 1.71 -8.23 18.42
CA ARG A 206 0.35 -8.28 19.00
C ARG A 206 -0.02 -6.96 19.67
N ARG A 207 0.85 -6.40 20.52
CA ARG A 207 0.65 -5.10 21.18
C ARG A 207 0.43 -3.98 20.18
N TYR A 208 1.22 -3.96 19.12
CA TYR A 208 1.06 -3.01 18.01
C TYR A 208 -0.35 -3.09 17.40
N PHE A 209 -0.81 -4.27 17.01
CA PHE A 209 -2.15 -4.40 16.40
C PHE A 209 -3.29 -4.16 17.39
N GLN A 210 -3.11 -4.42 18.68
CA GLN A 210 -4.08 -4.03 19.72
C GLN A 210 -4.18 -2.50 19.83
N ALA A 211 -3.06 -1.78 19.79
CA ALA A 211 -3.05 -0.32 19.74
C ALA A 211 -3.74 0.21 18.49
N LEU A 212 -3.49 -0.40 17.32
CA LEU A 212 -4.17 -0.01 16.07
C LEU A 212 -5.67 -0.31 16.08
N ARG A 213 -6.13 -1.38 16.77
CA ARG A 213 -7.56 -1.67 16.94
C ARG A 213 -8.26 -0.53 17.68
N ARG A 214 -7.63 0.01 18.71
CA ARG A 214 -8.17 1.18 19.43
C ARG A 214 -8.16 2.44 18.56
N ALA A 215 -7.07 2.67 17.83
CA ALA A 215 -6.98 3.80 16.89
C ALA A 215 -8.05 3.71 15.79
N GLN A 216 -8.32 2.50 15.26
CA GLN A 216 -9.37 2.29 14.27
C GLN A 216 -10.75 2.67 14.83
N ALA A 217 -11.06 2.28 16.07
CA ALA A 217 -12.33 2.65 16.70
C ALA A 217 -12.50 4.17 16.84
N ASP A 218 -11.44 4.89 17.20
CA ASP A 218 -11.43 6.35 17.24
C ASP A 218 -11.64 6.97 15.85
N ILE A 219 -10.97 6.42 14.83
CA ILE A 219 -11.09 6.87 13.43
C ILE A 219 -12.50 6.61 12.90
N ASP A 220 -13.05 5.40 13.11
CA ASP A 220 -14.43 5.05 12.71
C ASP A 220 -15.45 5.99 13.37
N PHE A 221 -15.22 6.37 14.63
CA PHE A 221 -16.13 7.27 15.34
C PHE A 221 -16.04 8.71 14.85
N MET A 222 -14.82 9.25 14.64
CA MET A 222 -14.64 10.65 14.24
C MET A 222 -13.26 10.91 13.62
N HIS A 223 -13.03 10.44 12.37
CA HIS A 223 -11.75 10.65 11.68
C HIS A 223 -11.39 12.13 11.50
N GLN A 224 -12.37 13.04 11.44
CA GLN A 224 -12.14 14.47 11.28
C GLN A 224 -11.26 15.08 12.37
N LYS A 225 -11.20 14.45 13.55
CA LYS A 225 -10.30 14.88 14.64
C LYS A 225 -8.82 14.61 14.31
N TYR A 226 -8.55 13.65 13.42
CA TYR A 226 -7.23 13.10 13.21
C TYR A 226 -6.64 13.39 11.83
N VAL A 227 -7.44 13.91 10.89
CA VAL A 227 -6.98 14.20 9.52
C VAL A 227 -5.81 15.18 9.44
N HIS A 228 -5.58 15.98 10.51
CA HIS A 228 -4.42 16.86 10.60
C HIS A 228 -3.08 16.09 10.56
N HIS A 229 -3.08 14.79 10.93
CA HIS A 229 -1.88 13.95 10.82
C HIS A 229 -1.44 13.73 9.38
N TYR A 230 -2.33 13.84 8.40
CA TYR A 230 -1.94 13.77 6.99
C TYR A 230 -0.92 14.84 6.59
N LEU A 231 -0.85 15.97 7.31
CA LEU A 231 0.17 16.99 7.09
C LEU A 231 1.60 16.48 7.35
N LYS A 232 1.76 15.42 8.15
CA LYS A 232 3.07 14.78 8.40
C LYS A 232 3.59 14.02 7.19
N GLU A 233 2.68 13.55 6.34
CA GLU A 233 2.96 12.73 5.16
C GLU A 233 2.83 13.52 3.85
N LEU A 234 2.03 14.59 3.85
CA LEU A 234 1.77 15.41 2.66
C LEU A 234 3.02 16.19 2.26
N PRO A 235 3.47 16.10 0.99
CA PRO A 235 4.56 16.93 0.50
C PRO A 235 4.24 18.43 0.61
N ALA A 236 5.25 19.22 0.97
CA ALA A 236 5.11 20.68 1.20
C ALA A 236 4.52 21.42 -0.01
N ARG A 237 4.76 20.94 -1.24
CA ARG A 237 4.18 21.45 -2.47
C ARG A 237 2.65 21.58 -2.41
N TYR A 238 1.98 20.67 -1.69
CA TYR A 238 0.52 20.59 -1.66
C TYR A 238 -0.11 21.27 -0.46
N HIS A 239 0.65 21.72 0.56
CA HIS A 239 0.12 22.30 1.79
C HIS A 239 -0.81 23.49 1.56
N SER A 240 -0.56 24.32 0.54
CA SER A 240 -1.40 25.48 0.20
C SER A 240 -2.48 25.18 -0.85
N LEU A 241 -2.44 24.00 -1.48
CA LEU A 241 -3.32 23.63 -2.59
C LEU A 241 -4.50 22.77 -2.16
N VAL A 242 -4.39 22.07 -1.02
CA VAL A 242 -5.42 21.17 -0.52
C VAL A 242 -5.72 21.47 0.96
N ASP A 243 -6.93 21.13 1.37
CA ASP A 243 -7.36 21.21 2.78
C ASP A 243 -7.55 19.79 3.34
N VAL A 244 -6.61 19.35 4.18
CA VAL A 244 -6.65 18.00 4.79
C VAL A 244 -7.91 17.74 5.62
N ARG A 245 -8.61 18.80 6.09
CA ARG A 245 -9.90 18.65 6.81
C ARG A 245 -11.01 18.09 5.94
N ARG A 246 -10.82 18.09 4.61
CA ARG A 246 -11.75 17.54 3.61
C ARG A 246 -11.35 16.14 3.17
N PHE A 247 -10.25 15.57 3.69
CA PHE A 247 -9.84 14.21 3.41
C PHE A 247 -10.73 13.21 4.15
N GLY A 248 -10.90 12.05 3.55
CA GLY A 248 -11.58 10.93 4.18
C GLY A 248 -10.71 10.21 5.21
N PRO A 249 -11.24 9.14 5.83
CA PRO A 249 -10.52 8.36 6.85
C PRO A 249 -9.31 7.60 6.30
N GLY A 250 -9.17 7.47 4.98
CA GLY A 250 -8.11 6.71 4.35
C GLY A 250 -8.31 5.21 4.46
N GLU A 251 -7.21 4.51 4.64
CA GLU A 251 -7.19 3.06 4.83
C GLU A 251 -7.96 2.67 6.10
N ARG A 252 -8.74 1.59 6.02
CA ARG A 252 -9.50 1.05 7.15
C ARG A 252 -9.03 -0.36 7.48
N ILE A 253 -8.59 -0.59 8.73
CA ILE A 253 -8.21 -1.91 9.19
C ILE A 253 -9.46 -2.73 9.52
N VAL A 254 -9.51 -3.95 8.99
CA VAL A 254 -10.53 -4.97 9.24
C VAL A 254 -9.89 -6.06 10.09
N PHE A 255 -10.31 -6.18 11.34
CA PHE A 255 -9.76 -7.15 12.28
C PHE A 255 -10.45 -8.52 12.15
N GLU A 256 -10.37 -9.03 10.91
CA GLU A 256 -10.81 -10.35 10.50
C GLU A 256 -9.65 -11.11 9.86
N PRO A 257 -9.60 -12.44 9.96
CA PRO A 257 -8.48 -13.22 9.46
C PRO A 257 -8.23 -13.04 7.94
N TYR A 258 -6.96 -12.91 7.57
CA TYR A 258 -6.52 -13.12 6.20
C TYR A 258 -6.47 -14.64 5.93
N THR A 259 -7.52 -15.18 5.35
CA THR A 259 -7.76 -16.61 5.26
C THR A 259 -6.85 -17.30 4.24
N ARG A 260 -6.68 -18.63 4.38
CA ARG A 260 -6.03 -19.47 3.38
C ARG A 260 -6.62 -19.27 1.98
N ALA A 261 -7.95 -19.19 1.88
CA ALA A 261 -8.61 -18.98 0.59
C ALA A 261 -8.18 -17.67 -0.09
N ILE A 262 -8.04 -16.58 0.69
CA ILE A 262 -7.53 -15.30 0.17
C ILE A 262 -6.06 -15.44 -0.22
N TYR A 263 -5.25 -16.12 0.59
CA TYR A 263 -3.83 -16.35 0.30
C TYR A 263 -3.64 -17.10 -1.01
N ASP A 264 -4.29 -18.24 -1.16
CA ASP A 264 -4.16 -19.12 -2.34
C ASP A 264 -4.68 -18.40 -3.60
N MET A 265 -5.86 -17.76 -3.53
CA MET A 265 -6.42 -16.97 -4.64
C MET A 265 -5.48 -15.84 -5.09
N THR A 266 -4.81 -15.18 -4.13
CA THR A 266 -3.83 -14.13 -4.44
C THR A 266 -2.61 -14.69 -5.15
N GLN A 267 -2.08 -15.84 -4.68
CA GLN A 267 -0.97 -16.55 -5.32
C GLN A 267 -1.30 -16.91 -6.78
N ASP A 268 -2.46 -17.54 -6.98
CA ASP A 268 -2.89 -17.98 -8.30
C ASP A 268 -3.07 -16.80 -9.24
N TRP A 269 -3.73 -15.72 -8.79
CA TRP A 269 -3.93 -14.52 -9.59
C TRP A 269 -2.62 -13.90 -10.06
N VAL A 270 -1.61 -13.80 -9.18
CA VAL A 270 -0.30 -13.22 -9.50
C VAL A 270 0.48 -14.13 -10.45
N LYS A 271 0.47 -15.46 -10.22
CA LYS A 271 1.16 -16.45 -11.05
C LYS A 271 0.59 -16.52 -12.47
N GLU A 272 -0.74 -16.55 -12.61
CA GLU A 272 -1.41 -16.57 -13.91
C GLU A 272 -1.06 -15.37 -14.79
N ARG A 273 -0.66 -14.26 -14.17
CA ARG A 273 -0.31 -13.01 -14.88
C ARG A 273 1.18 -12.86 -15.16
N GLY A 274 2.00 -13.73 -14.58
CA GLY A 274 3.44 -13.74 -14.82
C GLY A 274 4.14 -12.46 -14.37
N PHE A 275 3.71 -11.86 -13.26
CA PHE A 275 4.30 -10.62 -12.75
C PHE A 275 5.71 -10.80 -12.20
N PHE A 276 6.06 -12.01 -11.79
CA PHE A 276 7.37 -12.37 -11.28
C PHE A 276 8.03 -13.41 -12.17
N GLU A 277 9.36 -13.36 -12.27
CA GLU A 277 10.15 -14.40 -12.87
C GLU A 277 10.03 -15.71 -12.05
N ASN A 278 10.12 -16.85 -12.69
CA ASN A 278 9.87 -18.16 -12.05
C ASN A 278 10.76 -18.43 -10.84
N ASP A 279 11.99 -17.93 -10.83
CA ASP A 279 12.95 -18.05 -9.72
C ASP A 279 12.61 -17.16 -8.51
N LYS A 280 11.81 -16.10 -8.72
CA LYS A 280 11.31 -15.21 -7.67
C LYS A 280 9.93 -15.61 -7.12
N VAL A 281 9.28 -16.58 -7.75
CA VAL A 281 7.98 -17.06 -7.27
C VAL A 281 8.18 -17.94 -6.04
N GLY A 282 7.85 -17.42 -4.87
CA GLY A 282 7.83 -18.20 -3.64
C GLY A 282 6.76 -19.28 -3.65
N HIS A 283 7.00 -20.36 -2.91
CA HIS A 283 6.15 -21.55 -2.87
C HIS A 283 5.75 -21.94 -1.43
N ALA A 284 6.01 -21.09 -0.43
CA ALA A 284 5.62 -21.41 0.93
C ALA A 284 4.09 -21.52 1.04
N PRO A 285 3.58 -22.61 1.62
CA PRO A 285 2.14 -22.75 1.86
C PRO A 285 1.69 -21.79 2.96
N TYR A 286 0.39 -21.52 3.03
CA TYR A 286 -0.24 -20.63 3.99
C TYR A 286 0.29 -20.82 5.42
N ASP A 287 0.32 -22.04 5.94
CA ASP A 287 0.72 -22.33 7.33
C ASP A 287 2.17 -21.97 7.65
N ARG A 288 3.00 -21.79 6.64
CA ARG A 288 4.39 -21.35 6.80
C ARG A 288 4.55 -19.85 6.54
N ALA A 289 3.79 -19.30 5.61
CA ALA A 289 3.91 -17.92 5.16
C ALA A 289 3.13 -16.93 6.04
N VAL A 290 2.09 -17.41 6.76
CA VAL A 290 1.16 -16.58 7.50
C VAL A 290 1.27 -16.88 9.00
N VAL A 291 1.49 -15.84 9.79
CA VAL A 291 1.47 -15.91 11.25
C VAL A 291 0.07 -15.59 11.74
N SER A 292 -0.53 -16.54 12.49
CA SER A 292 -1.80 -16.38 13.19
C SER A 292 -1.67 -16.82 14.63
N LEU A 293 -2.28 -16.05 15.54
CA LEU A 293 -2.30 -16.36 16.97
C LEU A 293 -3.21 -17.55 17.30
N ALA A 294 -4.12 -17.92 16.41
CA ALA A 294 -5.02 -19.05 16.61
C ALA A 294 -4.32 -20.42 16.42
N THR A 295 -3.08 -20.42 15.93
CA THR A 295 -2.28 -21.63 15.66
C THR A 295 -1.01 -21.73 16.51
N ALA A 296 -0.85 -20.83 17.51
CA ALA A 296 0.28 -20.84 18.43
C ALA A 296 -0.10 -21.46 19.78
#